data_e0942eb0faecedd7f13f82e97441af1e
#
_entry.id   e0942eb0faecedd7f13f82e97441af1e
#
_cell.length_a   1.000
_cell.length_b   1.000
_cell.length_c   1.000
_cell.angle_alpha   90.00
_cell.angle_beta   90.00
_cell.angle_gamma   90.00
#
_symmetry.space_group_name_H-M   'P 1'
#
loop_
_entity.id
_entity.type
_entity.pdbx_description
1 polymer ?
#
loop_
_entity_poly.entity_id
_entity_poly.type
_entity_poly.pdbx_seq_one_letter_code
_entity_poly.pdbx_strand_id
1 'polypeptide(L)'
;MKYLYVLLLGGLLSCNAQNLEKSESKPNIIYINVDDLGWMDTETYGSTFYETPNINKLAESGLKFTNGYASAANCAPSRACLISGQNTPRHGIYTVSNSDRGNEKTRKIIPIKNTEILADNNITIAEMLKQEGYITGTFGKWHLGEDPKTQGFDVNVGGAKHGNPGKDGFFSPYNIKNIVDNKKGENLTDRLTQEAISFIKEHKEKPFFLYLPYYAVHTPLSTTNALEQKYKEKGGNPFQNKAVYAGMIETVDRNIGLILDEIKALNLKNTLIVFTSDNGGIRAISHQDPLRAGKGSYYEGGIRVPYIISWDGVVKPNTVSKTPITNLDFYPTFMDILNVENLNKIVDGTSILPILKGKTINDRSLFFHFPIYLQAYNFKIDDGRDPFFRTRPGSVIIDGDWKLHQYFENNEIELYNLKTDLGERNNLVDVHPEKVAALLKKLKSWRTEINAPIPTELNPKYEANFVPKKFKKK
;
A
#
# COMPACT_ATOMS: atom_id res chain seq x y z
N MET A 1 -33.64 79.70 41.83
CA MET A 1 -33.88 78.31 41.49
C MET A 1 -32.94 77.94 40.37
N LYS A 2 -31.88 77.16 40.66
CA LYS A 2 -30.88 76.67 39.67
C LYS A 2 -31.04 75.17 39.58
N TYR A 3 -31.38 74.68 38.40
CA TYR A 3 -31.47 73.21 38.10
C TYR A 3 -30.11 72.74 37.67
N LEU A 4 -29.61 71.74 38.34
CA LEU A 4 -28.35 71.05 38.06
C LEU A 4 -28.70 69.75 37.24
N TYR A 5 -28.26 69.70 35.99
CA TYR A 5 -28.37 68.50 35.16
C TYR A 5 -27.11 67.63 35.37
N VAL A 6 -27.31 66.45 35.91
CA VAL A 6 -26.27 65.42 35.99
C VAL A 6 -26.37 64.57 34.73
N LEU A 7 -25.34 64.63 33.88
CA LEU A 7 -25.18 63.74 32.74
C LEU A 7 -24.54 62.43 33.20
N LEU A 8 -25.31 61.30 33.15
CA LEU A 8 -24.76 59.93 33.30
C LEU A 8 -24.18 59.50 31.98
N LEU A 9 -22.83 59.41 31.88
CA LEU A 9 -22.15 58.67 30.79
C LEU A 9 -22.19 57.19 31.10
N GLY A 10 -23.07 56.43 30.40
CA GLY A 10 -23.07 54.99 30.37
C GLY A 10 -21.97 54.47 29.43
N GLY A 11 -20.86 53.99 29.96
CA GLY A 11 -19.82 53.31 29.21
C GLY A 11 -20.27 51.92 28.78
N LEU A 12 -20.55 51.73 27.49
CA LEU A 12 -20.73 50.42 26.89
C LEU A 12 -19.35 49.72 26.77
N LEU A 13 -19.06 48.83 27.70
CA LEU A 13 -17.97 47.84 27.56
C LEU A 13 -18.41 46.79 26.54
N SER A 14 -18.01 46.97 25.28
CA SER A 14 -18.07 45.93 24.27
C SER A 14 -17.05 44.84 24.62
N CYS A 15 -17.49 43.75 25.22
CA CYS A 15 -16.73 42.52 25.27
C CYS A 15 -16.60 41.98 23.83
N ASN A 16 -15.48 42.26 23.18
CA ASN A 16 -15.05 41.48 22.04
C ASN A 16 -14.73 40.08 22.54
N ALA A 17 -15.71 39.19 22.47
CA ALA A 17 -15.44 37.76 22.48
C ALA A 17 -14.69 37.43 21.18
N GLN A 18 -13.36 37.45 21.23
CA GLN A 18 -12.55 36.77 20.23
C GLN A 18 -13.00 35.30 20.25
N ASN A 19 -13.72 34.90 19.21
CA ASN A 19 -13.85 33.48 18.87
C ASN A 19 -12.42 33.00 18.61
N LEU A 20 -11.76 32.51 19.63
CA LEU A 20 -10.63 31.61 19.47
C LEU A 20 -11.20 30.40 18.66
N GLU A 21 -11.04 30.43 17.34
CA GLU A 21 -11.17 29.24 16.56
C GLU A 21 -10.32 28.18 17.26
N LYS A 22 -11.00 27.21 17.82
CA LYS A 22 -10.37 26.06 18.45
C LYS A 22 -9.53 25.43 17.35
N SER A 23 -8.23 25.70 17.32
CA SER A 23 -7.30 24.99 16.43
C SER A 23 -7.63 23.51 16.56
N GLU A 24 -8.21 22.93 15.51
CA GLU A 24 -8.47 21.50 15.50
C GLU A 24 -7.15 20.80 15.81
N SER A 25 -7.12 20.02 16.86
CA SER A 25 -5.90 19.32 17.27
C SER A 25 -5.48 18.39 16.14
N LYS A 26 -4.19 18.42 15.74
CA LYS A 26 -3.62 17.52 14.74
C LYS A 26 -3.92 16.07 15.11
N PRO A 27 -4.45 15.23 14.19
CA PRO A 27 -4.75 13.84 14.51
C PRO A 27 -3.47 13.01 14.69
N ASN A 28 -3.51 11.98 15.50
CA ASN A 28 -2.54 10.91 15.39
C ASN A 28 -2.76 10.15 14.06
N ILE A 29 -1.70 9.64 13.47
CA ILE A 29 -1.78 8.89 12.22
C ILE A 29 -1.14 7.52 12.43
N ILE A 30 -1.91 6.46 12.20
CA ILE A 30 -1.43 5.08 12.23
C ILE A 30 -1.64 4.47 10.86
N TYR A 31 -0.56 4.08 10.20
CA TYR A 31 -0.60 3.44 8.88
C TYR A 31 -0.11 2.00 8.98
N ILE A 32 -1.04 1.05 8.95
CA ILE A 32 -0.77 -0.39 9.05
C ILE A 32 -0.67 -0.95 7.63
N ASN A 33 0.49 -1.49 7.28
CA ASN A 33 0.78 -2.03 5.96
C ASN A 33 1.21 -3.50 6.07
N VAL A 34 0.37 -4.41 5.63
CA VAL A 34 0.64 -5.84 5.67
C VAL A 34 1.35 -6.28 4.39
N ASP A 35 2.42 -7.06 4.49
CA ASP A 35 3.24 -7.47 3.36
C ASP A 35 2.65 -8.67 2.62
N ASP A 36 2.39 -8.52 1.31
CA ASP A 36 1.83 -9.58 0.44
C ASP A 36 0.41 -10.07 0.82
N LEU A 37 -0.38 -9.27 1.53
CA LEU A 37 -1.77 -9.63 1.84
C LEU A 37 -2.65 -9.41 0.60
N GLY A 38 -3.31 -10.46 0.16
CA GLY A 38 -4.21 -10.38 -0.99
C GLY A 38 -5.52 -9.65 -0.69
N TRP A 39 -6.16 -9.14 -1.73
CA TRP A 39 -7.42 -8.40 -1.62
C TRP A 39 -8.54 -9.23 -0.97
N MET A 40 -8.59 -10.54 -1.23
CA MET A 40 -9.59 -11.48 -0.69
C MET A 40 -9.15 -12.17 0.61
N ASP A 41 -8.06 -11.73 1.24
CA ASP A 41 -7.47 -12.46 2.38
C ASP A 41 -8.00 -12.00 3.75
N THR A 42 -9.11 -11.29 3.78
CA THR A 42 -9.83 -10.92 5.02
C THR A 42 -11.33 -11.18 4.88
N GLU A 43 -12.02 -11.45 5.99
CA GLU A 43 -13.46 -11.71 6.01
C GLU A 43 -14.26 -10.54 5.42
N THR A 44 -13.90 -9.30 5.76
CA THR A 44 -14.59 -8.11 5.26
C THR A 44 -14.44 -7.92 3.73
N TYR A 45 -13.48 -8.61 3.10
CA TYR A 45 -13.32 -8.66 1.64
C TYR A 45 -13.74 -10.00 1.02
N GLY A 46 -14.36 -10.89 1.80
CA GLY A 46 -15.05 -12.08 1.29
C GLY A 46 -14.38 -13.42 1.60
N SER A 47 -13.29 -13.46 2.37
CA SER A 47 -12.76 -14.74 2.84
C SER A 47 -13.75 -15.45 3.76
N THR A 48 -13.92 -16.75 3.54
CA THR A 48 -14.65 -17.64 4.45
C THR A 48 -13.72 -18.56 5.23
N PHE A 49 -12.43 -18.51 4.90
CA PHE A 49 -11.41 -19.37 5.50
C PHE A 49 -10.56 -18.64 6.53
N TYR A 50 -10.05 -17.45 6.20
CA TYR A 50 -9.25 -16.63 7.11
C TYR A 50 -10.15 -15.90 8.11
N GLU A 51 -9.81 -15.97 9.40
CA GLU A 51 -10.56 -15.33 10.47
C GLU A 51 -9.91 -14.00 10.84
N THR A 52 -10.65 -12.91 10.63
CA THR A 52 -10.14 -11.53 10.80
C THR A 52 -11.15 -10.63 11.54
N PRO A 53 -11.60 -11.02 12.75
CA PRO A 53 -12.65 -10.30 13.47
C PRO A 53 -12.25 -8.89 13.89
N ASN A 54 -10.96 -8.60 14.12
CA ASN A 54 -10.51 -7.26 14.48
C ASN A 54 -10.39 -6.34 13.28
N ILE A 55 -9.98 -6.86 12.13
CA ILE A 55 -10.04 -6.12 10.86
C ILE A 55 -11.50 -5.83 10.49
N ASN A 56 -12.45 -6.74 10.78
CA ASN A 56 -13.87 -6.49 10.60
C ASN A 56 -14.36 -5.34 11.50
N LYS A 57 -13.98 -5.32 12.79
CA LYS A 57 -14.29 -4.20 13.70
C LYS A 57 -13.74 -2.86 13.19
N LEU A 58 -12.52 -2.86 12.64
CA LEU A 58 -11.94 -1.67 12.03
C LEU A 58 -12.76 -1.21 10.81
N ALA A 59 -13.22 -2.14 9.97
CA ALA A 59 -14.08 -1.83 8.82
C ALA A 59 -15.46 -1.30 9.26
N GLU A 60 -16.04 -1.86 10.30
CA GLU A 60 -17.30 -1.41 10.90
C GLU A 60 -17.18 0.00 11.51
N SER A 61 -16.01 0.36 12.05
CA SER A 61 -15.75 1.70 12.61
C SER A 61 -15.37 2.74 11.55
N GLY A 62 -15.22 2.35 10.27
CA GLY A 62 -14.65 3.20 9.24
C GLY A 62 -15.28 3.08 7.86
N LEU A 63 -14.47 3.40 6.87
CA LEU A 63 -14.75 3.38 5.45
C LEU A 63 -13.91 2.30 4.77
N LYS A 64 -14.57 1.36 4.08
CA LYS A 64 -13.94 0.34 3.25
C LYS A 64 -13.93 0.77 1.79
N PHE A 65 -12.78 0.68 1.12
CA PHE A 65 -12.66 0.90 -0.31
C PHE A 65 -12.62 -0.43 -1.06
N THR A 66 -13.52 -0.61 -2.02
CA THR A 66 -13.53 -1.81 -2.87
C THR A 66 -12.57 -1.71 -4.05
N ASN A 67 -12.17 -0.51 -4.44
CA ASN A 67 -11.28 -0.21 -5.55
C ASN A 67 -9.98 0.46 -5.06
N GLY A 68 -9.34 -0.17 -4.07
CA GLY A 68 -8.03 0.24 -3.56
C GLY A 68 -6.88 -0.43 -4.30
N TYR A 69 -5.84 0.32 -4.64
CA TYR A 69 -4.70 -0.18 -5.40
C TYR A 69 -3.37 0.16 -4.74
N ALA A 70 -2.43 -0.77 -4.81
CA ALA A 70 -1.01 -0.48 -4.61
C ALA A 70 -0.45 0.15 -5.89
N SER A 71 0.36 1.19 -5.81
CA SER A 71 0.89 1.90 -6.99
C SER A 71 1.95 1.13 -7.76
N ALA A 72 2.37 -0.03 -7.25
CA ALA A 72 3.22 -1.00 -7.94
C ALA A 72 2.93 -2.41 -7.43
N ALA A 73 3.19 -3.42 -8.27
CA ALA A 73 2.88 -4.81 -7.97
C ALA A 73 3.93 -5.53 -7.09
N ASN A 74 4.88 -4.81 -6.50
CA ASN A 74 5.94 -5.32 -5.63
C ASN A 74 6.20 -4.39 -4.43
N CYS A 75 6.76 -4.96 -3.37
CA CYS A 75 6.99 -4.31 -2.08
C CYS A 75 7.75 -2.97 -2.19
N ALA A 76 9.03 -2.99 -2.62
CA ALA A 76 9.87 -1.79 -2.61
C ALA A 76 9.29 -0.63 -3.45
N PRO A 77 8.90 -0.81 -4.73
CA PRO A 77 8.33 0.28 -5.50
C PRO A 77 7.01 0.80 -4.94
N SER A 78 6.13 -0.06 -4.43
CA SER A 78 4.89 0.37 -3.80
C SER A 78 5.14 1.18 -2.53
N ARG A 79 6.05 0.73 -1.68
CA ARG A 79 6.46 1.46 -0.46
C ARG A 79 7.12 2.80 -0.80
N ALA A 80 7.96 2.84 -1.83
CA ALA A 80 8.56 4.08 -2.31
C ALA A 80 7.49 5.07 -2.79
N CYS A 81 6.47 4.60 -3.53
CA CYS A 81 5.34 5.43 -3.95
C CYS A 81 4.59 6.02 -2.75
N LEU A 82 4.28 5.21 -1.72
CA LEU A 82 3.64 5.68 -0.49
C LEU A 82 4.48 6.75 0.20
N ILE A 83 5.73 6.42 0.51
CA ILE A 83 6.60 7.25 1.35
C ILE A 83 7.00 8.55 0.65
N SER A 84 7.22 8.51 -0.66
CA SER A 84 7.57 9.70 -1.44
C SER A 84 6.37 10.48 -1.99
N GLY A 85 5.18 9.89 -2.08
CA GLY A 85 4.02 10.46 -2.78
C GLY A 85 4.21 10.55 -4.30
N GLN A 86 5.18 9.81 -4.87
CA GLN A 86 5.58 9.90 -6.27
C GLN A 86 5.46 8.56 -6.99
N ASN A 87 5.08 8.59 -8.27
CA ASN A 87 5.07 7.43 -9.15
C ASN A 87 6.48 6.87 -9.42
N THR A 88 6.54 5.59 -9.74
CA THR A 88 7.79 4.85 -9.99
C THR A 88 8.77 5.52 -10.94
N PRO A 89 8.39 6.22 -12.04
CA PRO A 89 9.33 6.93 -12.89
C PRO A 89 10.11 8.07 -12.21
N ARG A 90 9.53 8.69 -11.17
CA ARG A 90 10.19 9.82 -10.51
C ARG A 90 11.31 9.40 -9.55
N HIS A 91 11.12 8.27 -8.86
CA HIS A 91 12.14 7.76 -7.93
C HIS A 91 12.97 6.60 -8.49
N GLY A 92 12.62 6.05 -9.66
CA GLY A 92 13.38 5.01 -10.36
C GLY A 92 13.36 3.63 -9.72
N ILE A 93 12.56 3.41 -8.66
CA ILE A 93 12.39 2.09 -8.03
C ILE A 93 11.20 1.40 -8.71
N TYR A 94 11.46 0.42 -9.57
CA TYR A 94 10.42 -0.29 -10.34
C TYR A 94 10.17 -1.69 -9.84
N THR A 95 11.11 -2.26 -9.09
CA THR A 95 11.04 -3.62 -8.55
C THR A 95 11.95 -3.77 -7.34
N VAL A 96 11.96 -4.97 -6.78
CA VAL A 96 12.91 -5.42 -5.76
C VAL A 96 14.15 -5.95 -6.47
N SER A 97 15.36 -5.46 -6.13
CA SER A 97 16.62 -5.87 -6.75
C SER A 97 16.70 -5.50 -8.26
N ASN A 98 17.41 -6.28 -9.09
CA ASN A 98 17.64 -5.97 -10.49
C ASN A 98 16.36 -6.08 -11.36
N SER A 99 16.32 -5.30 -12.44
CA SER A 99 15.18 -5.18 -13.37
C SER A 99 15.16 -6.24 -14.47
N ASP A 100 16.24 -6.99 -14.65
CA ASP A 100 16.46 -7.93 -15.76
C ASP A 100 16.31 -9.40 -15.33
N ARG A 101 15.28 -9.69 -14.51
CA ARG A 101 15.05 -11.04 -13.99
C ARG A 101 14.60 -12.01 -15.08
N GLY A 102 14.79 -13.30 -14.82
CA GLY A 102 14.50 -14.38 -15.75
C GLY A 102 15.68 -14.69 -16.67
N ASN A 103 15.49 -15.62 -17.60
CA ASN A 103 16.55 -16.02 -18.52
C ASN A 103 16.76 -14.93 -19.59
N GLU A 104 18.01 -14.50 -19.80
CA GLU A 104 18.36 -13.46 -20.76
C GLU A 104 17.89 -13.76 -22.18
N LYS A 105 17.92 -15.02 -22.62
CA LYS A 105 17.46 -15.45 -23.94
C LYS A 105 15.95 -15.29 -24.15
N THR A 106 15.17 -15.07 -23.10
CA THR A 106 13.71 -14.87 -23.19
C THR A 106 13.30 -13.40 -23.08
N ARG A 107 14.22 -12.48 -22.82
CA ARG A 107 13.98 -11.03 -22.77
C ARG A 107 14.28 -10.39 -24.12
N LYS A 108 13.30 -9.78 -24.77
CA LYS A 108 13.43 -9.21 -26.10
C LYS A 108 14.14 -7.87 -26.12
N ILE A 109 13.97 -7.08 -25.06
CA ILE A 109 14.57 -5.75 -24.90
C ILE A 109 15.39 -5.68 -23.61
N ILE A 110 16.30 -4.73 -23.52
CA ILE A 110 17.07 -4.41 -22.32
C ILE A 110 16.19 -3.54 -21.43
N PRO A 111 15.85 -3.97 -20.20
CA PRO A 111 14.98 -3.18 -19.31
C PRO A 111 15.70 -1.94 -18.77
N ILE A 112 14.91 -0.98 -18.28
CA ILE A 112 15.45 0.17 -17.56
C ILE A 112 16.07 -0.31 -16.24
N LYS A 113 17.24 0.23 -15.92
CA LYS A 113 17.95 -0.08 -14.67
C LYS A 113 17.11 0.32 -13.46
N ASN A 114 16.98 -0.59 -12.51
CA ASN A 114 16.28 -0.33 -11.26
C ASN A 114 17.15 0.44 -10.26
N THR A 115 16.57 1.41 -9.57
CA THR A 115 17.13 2.00 -8.35
C THR A 115 16.63 1.18 -7.16
N GLU A 116 17.50 0.87 -6.19
CA GLU A 116 17.15 -0.01 -5.06
C GLU A 116 16.91 0.75 -3.75
N ILE A 117 17.33 2.01 -3.69
CA ILE A 117 17.28 2.85 -2.49
C ILE A 117 16.53 4.13 -2.85
N LEU A 118 15.61 4.55 -1.97
CA LEU A 118 14.97 5.86 -2.09
C LEU A 118 16.00 6.94 -1.77
N ALA A 119 16.24 7.84 -2.73
CA ALA A 119 17.25 8.88 -2.57
C ALA A 119 16.85 9.91 -1.50
N ASP A 120 17.81 10.38 -0.72
CA ASP A 120 17.60 11.29 0.42
C ASP A 120 17.04 12.67 0.02
N ASN A 121 17.08 13.05 -1.25
CA ASN A 121 16.44 14.26 -1.76
C ASN A 121 14.93 14.14 -1.97
N ASN A 122 14.35 12.97 -1.76
CA ASN A 122 12.90 12.78 -1.75
C ASN A 122 12.35 13.13 -0.35
N ILE A 123 11.71 14.28 -0.21
CA ILE A 123 11.01 14.61 1.03
C ILE A 123 9.92 13.56 1.26
N THR A 124 10.06 12.78 2.31
CA THR A 124 9.16 11.68 2.66
C THR A 124 7.93 12.16 3.43
N ILE A 125 6.90 11.30 3.54
CA ILE A 125 5.77 11.55 4.45
C ILE A 125 6.26 11.79 5.88
N ALA A 126 7.25 11.00 6.36
CA ALA A 126 7.77 11.14 7.71
C ALA A 126 8.49 12.48 7.93
N GLU A 127 9.30 12.92 6.97
CA GLU A 127 9.95 14.24 7.03
C GLU A 127 8.95 15.38 7.01
N MET A 128 7.94 15.31 6.15
CA MET A 128 6.87 16.31 6.10
C MET A 128 6.09 16.37 7.42
N LEU A 129 5.67 15.22 7.96
CA LEU A 129 4.96 15.16 9.24
C LEU A 129 5.83 15.64 10.40
N LYS A 130 7.12 15.31 10.40
CA LYS A 130 8.07 15.81 11.40
C LYS A 130 8.22 17.32 11.37
N GLN A 131 8.26 17.95 10.19
CA GLN A 131 8.26 19.42 10.05
C GLN A 131 6.99 20.03 10.64
N GLU A 132 5.87 19.30 10.60
CA GLU A 132 4.59 19.68 11.22
C GLU A 132 4.49 19.34 12.72
N GLY A 133 5.60 18.93 13.36
CA GLY A 133 5.69 18.69 14.79
C GLY A 133 5.23 17.29 15.24
N TYR A 134 5.10 16.34 14.31
CA TYR A 134 4.83 14.94 14.67
C TYR A 134 6.10 14.25 15.18
N ILE A 135 5.89 13.34 16.13
CA ILE A 135 6.89 12.31 16.46
C ILE A 135 6.65 11.13 15.54
N THR A 136 7.69 10.62 14.88
CA THR A 136 7.57 9.65 13.80
C THR A 136 8.23 8.32 14.17
N GLY A 137 7.48 7.22 14.06
CA GLY A 137 7.99 5.88 14.35
C GLY A 137 7.67 4.88 13.24
N THR A 138 8.63 4.00 12.92
CA THR A 138 8.43 2.87 12.01
C THR A 138 8.78 1.55 12.69
N PHE A 139 7.87 0.57 12.57
CA PHE A 139 7.97 -0.71 13.26
C PHE A 139 7.74 -1.85 12.26
N GLY A 140 8.83 -2.35 11.66
CA GLY A 140 8.81 -3.44 10.69
C GLY A 140 9.57 -3.16 9.40
N LYS A 141 9.10 -3.71 8.29
CA LYS A 141 9.79 -3.73 7.00
C LYS A 141 9.93 -2.35 6.36
N TRP A 142 11.17 -1.89 6.16
CA TRP A 142 11.44 -0.67 5.41
C TRP A 142 11.63 -0.92 3.91
N HIS A 143 12.71 -1.64 3.54
CA HIS A 143 13.01 -2.08 2.18
C HIS A 143 13.31 -0.95 1.17
N LEU A 144 13.67 0.25 1.63
CA LEU A 144 13.98 1.43 0.80
C LEU A 144 15.36 2.03 1.06
N GLY A 145 16.19 1.37 1.86
CA GLY A 145 17.53 1.80 2.27
C GLY A 145 17.94 1.16 3.59
N GLU A 146 19.09 1.54 4.11
CA GLU A 146 19.69 0.91 5.30
C GLU A 146 18.96 1.28 6.60
N ASP A 147 18.56 2.55 6.75
CA ASP A 147 17.93 3.04 7.98
C ASP A 147 16.86 4.11 7.67
N PRO A 148 15.57 3.87 7.98
CA PRO A 148 14.51 4.86 7.80
C PRO A 148 14.71 6.15 8.63
N LYS A 149 15.60 6.16 9.63
CA LYS A 149 15.90 7.38 10.38
C LYS A 149 16.53 8.47 9.51
N THR A 150 17.23 8.11 8.44
CA THR A 150 17.74 9.07 7.45
C THR A 150 16.63 9.66 6.56
N GLN A 151 15.42 9.10 6.64
CA GLN A 151 14.24 9.46 5.86
C GLN A 151 13.10 10.00 6.75
N GLY A 152 13.46 10.63 7.90
CA GLY A 152 12.53 11.38 8.74
C GLY A 152 11.91 10.63 9.92
N PHE A 153 12.20 9.35 10.13
CA PHE A 153 11.70 8.64 11.30
C PHE A 153 12.58 8.88 12.53
N ASP A 154 11.96 9.20 13.68
CA ASP A 154 12.64 9.35 14.97
C ASP A 154 12.97 7.98 15.58
N VAL A 155 12.01 7.04 15.48
CA VAL A 155 12.12 5.68 16.02
C VAL A 155 12.08 4.67 14.87
N ASN A 156 13.01 3.71 14.90
CA ASN A 156 13.07 2.59 13.95
C ASN A 156 13.26 1.28 14.70
N VAL A 157 12.30 0.36 14.57
CA VAL A 157 12.42 -1.03 15.05
C VAL A 157 12.14 -1.99 13.90
N GLY A 158 13.14 -2.76 13.50
CA GLY A 158 13.02 -3.77 12.45
C GLY A 158 13.15 -3.22 11.02
N GLY A 159 13.20 -1.91 10.81
CA GLY A 159 13.34 -1.31 9.48
C GLY A 159 14.80 -1.34 8.99
N ALA A 160 15.03 -1.98 7.83
CA ALA A 160 16.32 -2.04 7.16
C ALA A 160 16.14 -2.32 5.66
N LYS A 161 17.25 -2.48 4.93
CA LYS A 161 17.27 -2.83 3.50
C LYS A 161 16.55 -4.15 3.18
N HIS A 162 16.47 -5.07 4.14
CA HIS A 162 15.91 -6.40 3.90
C HIS A 162 14.41 -6.37 3.59
N GLY A 163 14.02 -7.14 2.57
CA GLY A 163 12.62 -7.26 2.14
C GLY A 163 11.85 -8.42 2.76
N ASN A 164 12.46 -9.19 3.67
CA ASN A 164 11.83 -10.33 4.35
C ASN A 164 12.49 -10.52 5.74
N PRO A 165 11.91 -11.34 6.65
CA PRO A 165 12.45 -11.54 8.00
C PRO A 165 13.73 -12.41 8.04
N GLY A 166 14.30 -12.78 6.90
CA GLY A 166 15.46 -13.67 6.82
C GLY A 166 15.08 -15.15 6.80
N LYS A 167 16.11 -16.01 6.77
CA LYS A 167 15.93 -17.48 6.69
C LYS A 167 15.34 -18.11 7.94
N ASP A 168 15.53 -17.46 9.10
CA ASP A 168 15.04 -17.93 10.39
C ASP A 168 13.55 -17.60 10.59
N GLY A 169 12.97 -16.78 9.69
CA GLY A 169 11.54 -16.53 9.60
C GLY A 169 10.99 -15.59 10.67
N PHE A 170 9.80 -15.92 11.18
CA PHE A 170 9.02 -15.06 12.05
C PHE A 170 9.16 -15.31 13.54
N PHE A 171 10.08 -16.18 13.97
CA PHE A 171 10.29 -16.49 15.38
C PHE A 171 11.72 -16.21 15.81
N SER A 172 11.89 -15.60 17.00
CA SER A 172 13.21 -15.32 17.54
C SER A 172 14.04 -16.59 17.77
N PRO A 173 15.39 -16.51 17.56
CA PRO A 173 16.19 -15.31 17.34
C PRO A 173 15.96 -14.68 15.96
N TYR A 174 15.72 -13.34 15.96
CA TYR A 174 15.49 -12.61 14.73
C TYR A 174 16.82 -12.29 14.03
N ASN A 175 16.90 -12.54 12.75
CA ASN A 175 18.07 -12.12 11.97
C ASN A 175 17.86 -10.71 11.38
N ILE A 176 17.42 -9.78 12.22
CA ILE A 176 17.13 -8.38 11.87
C ILE A 176 17.99 -7.47 12.73
N LYS A 177 18.85 -6.67 12.08
CA LYS A 177 19.94 -5.92 12.70
C LYS A 177 19.55 -5.02 13.88
N ASN A 178 18.37 -4.45 13.89
CA ASN A 178 17.92 -3.46 14.88
C ASN A 178 16.72 -3.94 15.73
N ILE A 179 16.57 -5.26 15.87
CA ILE A 179 15.69 -5.88 16.85
C ILE A 179 16.55 -6.72 17.79
N VAL A 180 16.44 -6.45 19.09
CA VAL A 180 17.05 -7.28 20.14
C VAL A 180 16.09 -8.40 20.51
N ASP A 181 16.58 -9.63 20.57
CA ASP A 181 15.79 -10.77 21.00
C ASP A 181 15.42 -10.66 22.50
N ASN A 182 14.13 -10.73 22.82
CA ASN A 182 13.68 -10.75 24.21
C ASN A 182 13.49 -12.19 24.71
N LYS A 183 12.69 -12.96 23.99
CA LYS A 183 12.30 -14.31 24.37
C LYS A 183 12.43 -15.26 23.20
N LYS A 184 13.09 -16.39 23.41
CA LYS A 184 13.19 -17.44 22.37
C LYS A 184 11.81 -17.89 21.92
N GLY A 185 11.60 -17.93 20.59
CA GLY A 185 10.34 -18.32 19.99
C GLY A 185 9.24 -17.25 20.01
N GLU A 186 9.59 -15.98 20.36
CA GLU A 186 8.68 -14.85 20.22
C GLU A 186 8.36 -14.58 18.74
N ASN A 187 7.08 -14.34 18.42
CA ASN A 187 6.69 -14.04 17.05
C ASN A 187 7.02 -12.59 16.69
N LEU A 188 7.59 -12.36 15.53
CA LEU A 188 8.02 -11.04 15.05
C LEU A 188 6.85 -10.04 14.94
N THR A 189 5.67 -10.49 14.51
CA THR A 189 4.48 -9.63 14.40
C THR A 189 4.04 -9.17 15.80
N ASP A 190 4.06 -10.07 16.79
CA ASP A 190 3.75 -9.74 18.19
C ASP A 190 4.77 -8.74 18.75
N ARG A 191 6.06 -8.97 18.48
CA ARG A 191 7.13 -8.08 18.93
C ARG A 191 7.00 -6.66 18.34
N LEU A 192 6.81 -6.54 17.04
CA LEU A 192 6.65 -5.24 16.40
C LEU A 192 5.42 -4.48 16.91
N THR A 193 4.34 -5.21 17.22
CA THR A 193 3.14 -4.62 17.80
C THR A 193 3.38 -4.11 19.23
N GLN A 194 4.12 -4.85 20.05
CA GLN A 194 4.48 -4.41 21.39
C GLN A 194 5.32 -3.13 21.38
N GLU A 195 6.30 -3.05 20.46
CA GLU A 195 7.11 -1.84 20.27
C GLU A 195 6.25 -0.65 19.78
N ALA A 196 5.32 -0.90 18.85
CA ALA A 196 4.38 0.12 18.39
C ALA A 196 3.46 0.62 19.51
N ILE A 197 2.94 -0.27 20.35
CA ILE A 197 2.13 0.07 21.51
C ILE A 197 2.95 0.88 22.55
N SER A 198 4.19 0.51 22.78
CA SER A 198 5.10 1.26 23.66
C SER A 198 5.31 2.68 23.15
N PHE A 199 5.53 2.84 21.84
CA PHE A 199 5.63 4.15 21.18
C PHE A 199 4.34 4.99 21.34
N ILE A 200 3.16 4.39 21.15
CA ILE A 200 1.87 5.09 21.35
C ILE A 200 1.76 5.61 22.79
N LYS A 201 2.08 4.77 23.79
CA LYS A 201 2.03 5.12 25.22
C LYS A 201 2.97 6.29 25.55
N GLU A 202 4.19 6.23 25.03
CA GLU A 202 5.22 7.24 25.30
C GLU A 202 4.85 8.60 24.70
N HIS A 203 4.19 8.61 23.53
CA HIS A 203 3.93 9.82 22.76
C HIS A 203 2.46 10.25 22.72
N LYS A 204 1.59 9.69 23.55
CA LYS A 204 0.13 9.94 23.58
C LYS A 204 -0.27 11.43 23.77
N GLU A 205 0.61 12.26 24.32
CA GLU A 205 0.35 13.68 24.57
C GLU A 205 0.73 14.61 23.40
N LYS A 206 1.32 14.05 22.34
CA LYS A 206 1.74 14.79 21.13
C LYS A 206 1.22 14.08 19.89
N PRO A 207 1.00 14.79 18.78
CA PRO A 207 0.66 14.13 17.54
C PRO A 207 1.81 13.21 17.11
N PHE A 208 1.48 11.99 16.72
CA PHE A 208 2.45 11.02 16.25
C PHE A 208 2.05 10.40 14.91
N PHE A 209 3.04 10.03 14.13
CA PHE A 209 2.91 9.18 12.94
C PHE A 209 3.55 7.84 13.24
N LEU A 210 2.72 6.81 13.29
CA LEU A 210 3.14 5.42 13.43
C LEU A 210 2.97 4.70 12.09
N TYR A 211 4.08 4.39 11.44
CA TYR A 211 4.11 3.51 10.28
C TYR A 211 4.40 2.09 10.77
N LEU A 212 3.46 1.16 10.56
CA LEU A 212 3.55 -0.23 11.00
C LEU A 212 3.54 -1.17 9.80
N PRO A 213 4.67 -1.26 9.06
CA PRO A 213 4.81 -2.15 7.93
C PRO A 213 5.23 -3.54 8.39
N TYR A 214 4.28 -4.38 8.71
CA TYR A 214 4.57 -5.75 9.10
C TYR A 214 5.35 -6.51 8.02
N TYR A 215 6.22 -7.44 8.43
CA TYR A 215 6.80 -8.44 7.54
C TYR A 215 5.81 -9.56 7.20
N ALA A 216 4.82 -9.81 8.08
CA ALA A 216 3.71 -10.72 7.79
C ALA A 216 2.81 -10.11 6.70
N VAL A 217 2.33 -10.91 5.78
CA VAL A 217 2.31 -12.37 5.69
C VAL A 217 3.29 -12.90 4.60
N HIS A 218 4.42 -12.22 4.41
CA HIS A 218 5.44 -12.57 3.43
C HIS A 218 6.08 -13.94 3.74
N THR A 219 6.64 -14.56 2.72
CA THR A 219 7.45 -15.79 2.87
C THR A 219 8.81 -15.51 3.56
N PRO A 220 9.39 -16.52 4.26
CA PRO A 220 8.89 -17.89 4.45
C PRO A 220 7.66 -17.96 5.34
N LEU A 221 6.68 -18.82 4.98
CA LEU A 221 5.48 -18.96 5.80
C LEU A 221 5.81 -19.65 7.12
N SER A 222 5.34 -19.08 8.22
CA SER A 222 5.59 -19.62 9.56
C SER A 222 4.50 -19.19 10.55
N THR A 223 3.93 -20.13 11.28
CA THR A 223 2.94 -19.88 12.34
C THR A 223 3.13 -20.87 13.49
N THR A 224 2.37 -20.72 14.56
CA THR A 224 2.41 -21.68 15.67
C THR A 224 1.71 -22.99 15.30
N ASN A 225 2.14 -24.10 15.90
CA ASN A 225 1.50 -25.40 15.68
C ASN A 225 -0.01 -25.36 16.00
N ALA A 226 -0.41 -24.61 17.02
CA ALA A 226 -1.81 -24.49 17.43
C ALA A 226 -2.67 -23.82 16.32
N LEU A 227 -2.19 -22.71 15.73
CA LEU A 227 -2.88 -22.04 14.64
C LEU A 227 -2.88 -22.89 13.37
N GLU A 228 -1.77 -23.52 13.03
CA GLU A 228 -1.71 -24.43 11.88
C GLU A 228 -2.72 -25.55 12.02
N GLN A 229 -2.80 -26.19 13.20
CA GLN A 229 -3.74 -27.28 13.46
C GLN A 229 -5.19 -26.80 13.40
N LYS A 230 -5.52 -25.65 14.01
CA LYS A 230 -6.85 -25.01 13.91
C LYS A 230 -7.32 -24.91 12.46
N TYR A 231 -6.48 -24.40 11.57
CA TYR A 231 -6.86 -24.19 10.16
C TYR A 231 -6.82 -25.46 9.31
N LYS A 232 -6.03 -26.47 9.69
CA LYS A 232 -6.13 -27.82 9.10
C LYS A 232 -7.47 -28.47 9.44
N GLU A 233 -7.93 -28.34 10.69
CA GLU A 233 -9.22 -28.89 11.16
C GLU A 233 -10.41 -28.12 10.57
N LYS A 234 -10.32 -26.79 10.48
CA LYS A 234 -11.35 -25.95 9.84
C LYS A 234 -11.56 -26.37 8.39
N GLY A 235 -10.52 -26.79 7.70
CA GLY A 235 -10.56 -27.11 6.28
C GLY A 235 -10.79 -25.85 5.43
N GLY A 236 -10.20 -25.81 4.25
CA GLY A 236 -10.33 -24.70 3.31
C GLY A 236 -11.21 -25.03 2.11
N ASN A 237 -11.32 -24.07 1.21
CA ASN A 237 -11.91 -24.24 -0.10
C ASN A 237 -10.80 -24.45 -1.17
N PRO A 238 -11.10 -24.75 -2.43
CA PRO A 238 -10.08 -24.97 -3.46
C PRO A 238 -9.09 -23.82 -3.66
N PHE A 239 -9.46 -22.61 -3.26
CA PHE A 239 -8.68 -21.39 -3.45
C PHE A 239 -7.95 -20.95 -2.17
N GLN A 240 -8.57 -21.09 -1.01
CA GLN A 240 -8.03 -20.68 0.30
C GLN A 240 -7.94 -21.92 1.20
N ASN A 241 -6.75 -22.50 1.32
CA ASN A 241 -6.53 -23.77 2.04
C ASN A 241 -5.13 -23.88 2.69
N LYS A 242 -4.36 -22.78 2.74
CA LYS A 242 -3.02 -22.78 3.33
C LYS A 242 -3.10 -22.49 4.82
N ALA A 243 -3.14 -23.53 5.66
CA ALA A 243 -3.29 -23.41 7.11
C ALA A 243 -2.21 -22.53 7.76
N VAL A 244 -0.94 -22.66 7.35
CA VAL A 244 0.15 -21.82 7.87
C VAL A 244 -0.07 -20.34 7.53
N TYR A 245 -0.48 -20.04 6.30
CA TYR A 245 -0.78 -18.67 5.85
C TYR A 245 -1.98 -18.09 6.62
N ALA A 246 -3.02 -18.89 6.83
CA ALA A 246 -4.17 -18.51 7.64
C ALA A 246 -3.78 -18.15 9.08
N GLY A 247 -2.91 -18.94 9.70
CA GLY A 247 -2.39 -18.65 11.04
C GLY A 247 -1.55 -17.37 11.09
N MET A 248 -0.83 -17.01 10.03
CA MET A 248 -0.14 -15.73 9.93
C MET A 248 -1.12 -14.56 9.84
N ILE A 249 -2.19 -14.69 9.05
CA ILE A 249 -3.26 -13.66 8.92
C ILE A 249 -3.95 -13.46 10.27
N GLU A 250 -4.34 -14.53 10.97
CA GLU A 250 -4.95 -14.44 12.30
C GLU A 250 -4.00 -13.79 13.32
N THR A 251 -2.69 -14.04 13.21
CA THR A 251 -1.70 -13.35 14.04
C THR A 251 -1.70 -11.85 13.78
N VAL A 252 -1.75 -11.42 12.51
CA VAL A 252 -1.86 -10.00 12.15
C VAL A 252 -3.17 -9.41 12.69
N ASP A 253 -4.30 -10.08 12.49
CA ASP A 253 -5.60 -9.63 12.97
C ASP A 253 -5.64 -9.41 14.48
N ARG A 254 -5.15 -10.38 15.23
CA ARG A 254 -5.04 -10.26 16.70
C ARG A 254 -4.20 -9.06 17.12
N ASN A 255 -3.08 -8.82 16.44
CA ASN A 255 -2.19 -7.70 16.73
C ASN A 255 -2.82 -6.34 16.38
N ILE A 256 -3.62 -6.27 15.32
CA ILE A 256 -4.44 -5.09 15.04
C ILE A 256 -5.43 -4.85 16.19
N GLY A 257 -6.07 -5.91 16.68
CA GLY A 257 -6.95 -5.82 17.85
C GLY A 257 -6.26 -5.19 19.06
N LEU A 258 -5.03 -5.60 19.38
CA LEU A 258 -4.26 -5.02 20.49
C LEU A 258 -4.00 -3.53 20.33
N ILE A 259 -3.73 -3.06 19.10
CA ILE A 259 -3.55 -1.61 18.81
C ILE A 259 -4.87 -0.86 19.00
N LEU A 260 -5.99 -1.38 18.48
CA LEU A 260 -7.29 -0.76 18.61
C LEU A 260 -7.72 -0.66 20.09
N ASP A 261 -7.47 -1.72 20.86
CA ASP A 261 -7.75 -1.74 22.31
C ASP A 261 -6.90 -0.72 23.06
N GLU A 262 -5.63 -0.56 22.70
CA GLU A 262 -4.74 0.43 23.32
C GLU A 262 -5.18 1.87 23.02
N ILE A 263 -5.52 2.18 21.76
CA ILE A 263 -6.05 3.50 21.34
C ILE A 263 -7.30 3.84 22.15
N LYS A 264 -8.19 2.86 22.34
CA LYS A 264 -9.41 3.01 23.12
C LYS A 264 -9.10 3.20 24.61
N ALA A 265 -8.21 2.41 25.19
CA ALA A 265 -7.81 2.49 26.61
C ALA A 265 -7.18 3.84 26.94
N LEU A 266 -6.39 4.42 26.02
CA LEU A 266 -5.77 5.74 26.16
C LEU A 266 -6.69 6.89 25.75
N ASN A 267 -7.94 6.62 25.31
CA ASN A 267 -8.93 7.60 24.84
C ASN A 267 -8.39 8.51 23.70
N LEU A 268 -7.58 7.97 22.81
CA LEU A 268 -6.98 8.70 21.68
C LEU A 268 -7.96 8.80 20.50
N LYS A 269 -9.08 9.51 20.68
CA LYS A 269 -10.19 9.60 19.71
C LYS A 269 -9.78 10.23 18.38
N ASN A 270 -8.95 11.30 18.41
CA ASN A 270 -8.49 11.94 17.18
C ASN A 270 -7.32 11.17 16.57
N THR A 271 -7.59 9.96 16.10
CA THR A 271 -6.60 9.07 15.49
C THR A 271 -7.11 8.56 14.14
N LEU A 272 -6.40 8.91 13.07
CA LEU A 272 -6.61 8.38 11.74
C LEU A 272 -5.88 7.02 11.63
N ILE A 273 -6.61 5.96 11.35
CA ILE A 273 -6.07 4.60 11.17
C ILE A 273 -6.28 4.19 9.72
N VAL A 274 -5.21 3.80 9.04
CA VAL A 274 -5.22 3.23 7.69
C VAL A 274 -4.74 1.79 7.77
N PHE A 275 -5.50 0.86 7.22
CA PHE A 275 -5.13 -0.54 7.04
C PHE A 275 -5.08 -0.87 5.56
N THR A 276 -3.97 -1.47 5.10
CA THR A 276 -3.79 -1.88 3.70
C THR A 276 -2.70 -2.94 3.53
N SER A 277 -2.46 -3.35 2.28
CA SER A 277 -1.32 -4.15 1.83
C SER A 277 -0.44 -3.36 0.87
N ASP A 278 0.85 -3.70 0.78
CA ASP A 278 1.79 -3.05 -0.14
C ASP A 278 1.67 -3.54 -1.59
N ASN A 279 1.19 -4.74 -1.82
CA ASN A 279 0.87 -5.32 -3.13
C ASN A 279 -0.07 -6.53 -2.95
N GLY A 280 -0.59 -7.06 -4.04
CA GLY A 280 -1.38 -8.29 -4.01
C GLY A 280 -0.57 -9.50 -3.55
N GLY A 281 -1.25 -10.53 -3.07
CA GLY A 281 -0.64 -11.75 -2.55
C GLY A 281 0.02 -12.61 -3.65
N ILE A 282 0.92 -13.51 -3.23
CA ILE A 282 1.53 -14.50 -4.12
C ILE A 282 0.45 -15.50 -4.55
N ARG A 283 0.14 -15.61 -5.84
CA ARG A 283 -0.95 -16.44 -6.37
C ARG A 283 -0.96 -17.88 -5.85
N ALA A 284 0.20 -18.50 -5.69
CA ALA A 284 0.32 -19.88 -5.19
C ALA A 284 -0.01 -20.04 -3.69
N ILE A 285 -0.09 -18.95 -2.96
CA ILE A 285 -0.34 -18.91 -1.51
C ILE A 285 -1.69 -18.28 -1.23
N SER A 286 -1.90 -17.07 -1.76
CA SER A 286 -3.10 -16.26 -1.63
C SER A 286 -3.86 -16.29 -2.95
N HIS A 287 -4.87 -17.12 -3.03
CA HIS A 287 -5.72 -17.25 -4.21
C HIS A 287 -6.84 -16.24 -4.13
N GLN A 288 -6.86 -15.29 -5.05
CA GLN A 288 -7.74 -14.12 -4.98
C GLN A 288 -8.83 -14.12 -6.07
N ASP A 289 -9.38 -15.28 -6.42
CA ASP A 289 -10.48 -15.30 -7.39
C ASP A 289 -11.60 -14.34 -6.99
N PRO A 290 -12.18 -13.60 -7.97
CA PRO A 290 -11.98 -13.74 -9.42
C PRO A 290 -10.76 -13.03 -10.00
N LEU A 291 -9.94 -12.33 -9.18
CA LEU A 291 -8.81 -11.53 -9.67
C LEU A 291 -7.76 -12.39 -10.36
N ARG A 292 -7.24 -11.90 -11.50
CA ARG A 292 -6.19 -12.56 -12.26
C ARG A 292 -4.82 -12.30 -11.67
N ALA A 293 -3.96 -13.31 -11.71
CA ALA A 293 -2.56 -13.29 -11.29
C ALA A 293 -2.37 -12.94 -9.79
N GLY A 294 -1.27 -12.31 -9.43
CA GLY A 294 -0.89 -11.94 -8.07
C GLY A 294 0.38 -11.10 -8.05
N LYS A 295 1.08 -11.06 -6.93
CA LYS A 295 2.31 -10.28 -6.70
C LYS A 295 3.25 -10.30 -7.90
N GLY A 296 3.68 -9.11 -8.32
CA GLY A 296 4.60 -8.92 -9.46
C GLY A 296 3.90 -8.87 -10.81
N SER A 297 2.57 -8.94 -10.87
CA SER A 297 1.77 -8.73 -12.07
C SER A 297 0.92 -7.47 -11.92
N TYR A 298 0.67 -6.78 -13.04
CA TYR A 298 -0.20 -5.60 -13.06
C TYR A 298 -1.65 -5.91 -13.46
N TYR A 299 -2.03 -7.19 -13.50
CA TYR A 299 -3.44 -7.58 -13.41
C TYR A 299 -3.99 -7.31 -12.02
N GLU A 300 -5.31 -7.33 -11.88
CA GLU A 300 -5.98 -6.95 -10.62
C GLU A 300 -5.42 -7.69 -9.39
N GLY A 301 -5.15 -8.98 -9.49
CA GLY A 301 -4.61 -9.76 -8.37
C GLY A 301 -3.23 -9.32 -7.86
N GLY A 302 -2.48 -8.56 -8.65
CA GLY A 302 -1.17 -8.05 -8.22
C GLY A 302 -1.17 -6.64 -7.65
N ILE A 303 -2.18 -5.83 -7.98
CA ILE A 303 -2.24 -4.41 -7.59
C ILE A 303 -3.48 -4.03 -6.80
N ARG A 304 -4.60 -4.75 -6.89
CA ARG A 304 -5.77 -4.48 -6.04
C ARG A 304 -5.51 -5.01 -4.64
N VAL A 305 -5.69 -4.15 -3.63
CA VAL A 305 -5.41 -4.46 -2.21
C VAL A 305 -6.55 -3.94 -1.32
N PRO A 306 -6.72 -4.50 -0.11
CA PRO A 306 -7.69 -3.99 0.83
C PRO A 306 -7.29 -2.58 1.31
N TYR A 307 -8.27 -1.69 1.47
CA TYR A 307 -8.13 -0.42 2.18
C TYR A 307 -9.29 -0.21 3.13
N ILE A 308 -8.97 -0.02 4.40
CA ILE A 308 -9.92 0.35 5.45
C ILE A 308 -9.35 1.59 6.15
N ILE A 309 -10.17 2.63 6.30
CA ILE A 309 -9.79 3.87 6.94
C ILE A 309 -10.80 4.22 8.03
N SER A 310 -10.33 4.36 9.26
CA SER A 310 -11.14 4.77 10.40
C SER A 310 -10.59 6.06 11.00
N TRP A 311 -11.47 7.01 11.31
CA TRP A 311 -11.14 8.26 12.00
C TRP A 311 -12.38 8.75 12.71
N ASP A 312 -12.41 8.60 14.03
CA ASP A 312 -13.57 8.94 14.85
C ASP A 312 -13.95 10.42 14.70
N GLY A 313 -15.24 10.67 14.53
CA GLY A 313 -15.79 12.02 14.31
C GLY A 313 -15.60 12.58 12.89
N VAL A 314 -14.81 11.97 12.01
CA VAL A 314 -14.56 12.42 10.62
C VAL A 314 -15.09 11.42 9.60
N VAL A 315 -14.72 10.16 9.72
CA VAL A 315 -15.15 9.10 8.81
C VAL A 315 -16.47 8.50 9.33
N LYS A 316 -17.48 8.44 8.46
CA LYS A 316 -18.75 7.80 8.79
C LYS A 316 -18.56 6.28 8.93
N PRO A 317 -18.89 5.69 10.10
CA PRO A 317 -18.73 4.26 10.32
C PRO A 317 -19.56 3.41 9.35
N ASN A 318 -19.08 2.19 9.11
CA ASN A 318 -19.75 1.16 8.30
C ASN A 318 -20.13 1.64 6.91
N THR A 319 -19.23 2.36 6.23
CA THR A 319 -19.43 2.86 4.87
C THR A 319 -18.51 2.18 3.87
N VAL A 320 -18.92 2.23 2.60
CA VAL A 320 -18.17 1.63 1.49
C VAL A 320 -18.02 2.64 0.37
N SER A 321 -16.80 2.80 -0.16
CA SER A 321 -16.52 3.61 -1.34
C SER A 321 -16.04 2.73 -2.49
N LYS A 322 -16.52 3.05 -3.70
CA LYS A 322 -16.04 2.48 -4.97
C LYS A 322 -15.07 3.41 -5.70
N THR A 323 -14.79 4.58 -5.14
CA THR A 323 -13.81 5.52 -5.73
C THR A 323 -12.44 4.86 -5.78
N PRO A 324 -11.78 4.81 -6.94
CA PRO A 324 -10.44 4.26 -7.04
C PRO A 324 -9.42 5.11 -6.28
N ILE A 325 -8.67 4.47 -5.38
CA ILE A 325 -7.58 5.09 -4.61
C ILE A 325 -6.29 4.29 -4.73
N THR A 326 -5.17 4.97 -4.50
CA THR A 326 -3.85 4.33 -4.41
C THR A 326 -3.10 4.78 -3.16
N ASN A 327 -2.00 4.11 -2.84
CA ASN A 327 -1.14 4.55 -1.74
C ASN A 327 -0.42 5.89 -2.00
N LEU A 328 -0.35 6.38 -3.26
CA LEU A 328 0.11 7.74 -3.57
C LEU A 328 -0.76 8.83 -2.94
N ASP A 329 -2.04 8.54 -2.73
CA ASP A 329 -3.04 9.51 -2.28
C ASP A 329 -2.87 9.93 -0.82
N PHE A 330 -2.15 9.14 -0.03
CA PHE A 330 -1.97 9.45 1.39
C PHE A 330 -1.02 10.62 1.64
N TYR A 331 -0.01 10.82 0.79
CA TYR A 331 0.87 11.97 0.91
C TYR A 331 0.08 13.30 0.81
N PRO A 332 -0.65 13.59 -0.30
CA PRO A 332 -1.46 14.81 -0.38
C PRO A 332 -2.63 14.82 0.60
N THR A 333 -3.14 13.68 1.04
CA THR A 333 -4.19 13.64 2.07
C THR A 333 -3.67 14.13 3.41
N PHE A 334 -2.46 13.74 3.81
CA PHE A 334 -1.85 14.22 5.05
C PHE A 334 -1.48 15.71 4.93
N MET A 335 -1.04 16.17 3.75
CA MET A 335 -0.85 17.61 3.50
C MET A 335 -2.16 18.40 3.74
N ASP A 336 -3.28 17.95 3.17
CA ASP A 336 -4.58 18.60 3.31
C ASP A 336 -5.10 18.58 4.76
N ILE A 337 -4.89 17.47 5.48
CA ILE A 337 -5.26 17.38 6.91
C ILE A 337 -4.53 18.42 7.74
N LEU A 338 -3.29 18.75 7.37
CA LEU A 338 -2.41 19.66 8.11
C LEU A 338 -2.34 21.06 7.53
N ASN A 339 -3.06 21.31 6.42
CA ASN A 339 -3.01 22.56 5.66
C ASN A 339 -1.57 22.94 5.21
N VAL A 340 -0.79 21.94 4.76
CA VAL A 340 0.56 22.13 4.23
C VAL A 340 0.49 22.54 2.76
N GLU A 341 0.83 23.80 2.43
CA GLU A 341 0.62 24.32 1.08
C GLU A 341 1.83 24.21 0.14
N ASN A 342 3.05 24.24 0.61
CA ASN A 342 4.24 24.29 -0.25
C ASN A 342 5.42 23.49 0.27
N LEU A 343 5.67 22.33 -0.32
CA LEU A 343 6.86 21.50 -0.03
C LEU A 343 7.99 21.62 -1.05
N ASN A 344 7.87 22.48 -2.08
CA ASN A 344 8.80 22.47 -3.23
C ASN A 344 8.96 21.08 -3.87
N LYS A 345 7.89 20.30 -3.88
CA LYS A 345 7.89 18.90 -4.29
C LYS A 345 6.69 18.58 -5.17
N ILE A 346 6.91 17.77 -6.21
CA ILE A 346 5.84 17.19 -7.01
C ILE A 346 5.28 15.97 -6.29
N VAL A 347 3.96 15.94 -6.10
CA VAL A 347 3.20 14.83 -5.54
C VAL A 347 2.23 14.33 -6.61
N ASP A 348 2.24 13.03 -6.89
CA ASP A 348 1.45 12.45 -7.99
C ASP A 348 0.07 11.92 -7.55
N GLY A 349 -0.19 11.82 -6.25
CA GLY A 349 -1.46 11.40 -5.69
C GLY A 349 -2.52 12.52 -5.69
N THR A 350 -3.74 12.16 -5.31
CA THR A 350 -4.84 13.10 -5.09
C THR A 350 -5.35 12.92 -3.67
N SER A 351 -5.55 14.01 -2.94
CA SER A 351 -6.11 13.94 -1.59
C SER A 351 -7.48 13.26 -1.57
N ILE A 352 -7.62 12.29 -0.68
CA ILE A 352 -8.90 11.61 -0.41
C ILE A 352 -9.61 12.17 0.83
N LEU A 353 -9.11 13.24 1.44
CA LEU A 353 -9.77 13.89 2.58
C LEU A 353 -11.24 14.25 2.30
N PRO A 354 -11.63 14.73 1.10
CA PRO A 354 -13.04 14.93 0.79
C PRO A 354 -13.86 13.64 0.92
N ILE A 355 -13.35 12.48 0.48
CA ILE A 355 -14.04 11.19 0.59
C ILE A 355 -14.17 10.80 2.06
N LEU A 356 -13.13 10.99 2.87
CA LEU A 356 -13.17 10.71 4.32
C LEU A 356 -14.24 11.56 5.03
N LYS A 357 -14.49 12.77 4.54
CA LYS A 357 -15.54 13.68 5.00
C LYS A 357 -16.90 13.47 4.31
N GLY A 358 -17.11 12.35 3.62
CA GLY A 358 -18.37 12.00 2.97
C GLY A 358 -18.68 12.76 1.67
N LYS A 359 -17.68 13.41 1.07
CA LYS A 359 -17.79 14.11 -0.22
C LYS A 359 -17.19 13.27 -1.36
N THR A 360 -17.30 13.73 -2.59
CA THR A 360 -16.67 13.11 -3.77
C THR A 360 -15.41 13.86 -4.18
N ILE A 361 -14.56 13.21 -4.93
CA ILE A 361 -13.46 13.81 -5.70
C ILE A 361 -13.76 13.68 -7.18
N ASN A 362 -13.06 14.45 -8.02
CA ASN A 362 -13.18 14.35 -9.46
C ASN A 362 -12.73 12.98 -9.97
N ASP A 363 -13.35 12.51 -11.05
CA ASP A 363 -12.90 11.32 -11.76
C ASP A 363 -11.47 11.50 -12.24
N ARG A 364 -10.67 10.46 -12.09
CA ARG A 364 -9.26 10.45 -12.47
C ARG A 364 -8.83 9.11 -13.03
N SER A 365 -7.76 9.13 -13.81
CA SER A 365 -7.09 7.91 -14.25
C SER A 365 -6.00 7.51 -13.26
N LEU A 366 -5.80 6.21 -13.06
CA LEU A 366 -4.66 5.65 -12.33
C LEU A 366 -3.65 5.11 -13.33
N PHE A 367 -2.36 5.34 -13.08
CA PHE A 367 -1.29 4.96 -13.98
C PHE A 367 -0.24 4.12 -13.27
N PHE A 368 0.27 3.10 -13.98
CA PHE A 368 1.32 2.21 -13.50
C PHE A 368 2.39 2.06 -14.58
N HIS A 369 3.66 2.11 -14.19
CA HIS A 369 4.78 1.99 -15.11
C HIS A 369 5.84 1.04 -14.56
N PHE A 370 6.20 0.04 -15.37
CA PHE A 370 7.07 -1.06 -14.97
C PHE A 370 7.99 -1.49 -16.14
N PRO A 371 9.04 -0.71 -16.43
CA PRO A 371 9.94 -0.96 -17.56
C PRO A 371 10.94 -2.08 -17.28
N ILE A 372 10.46 -3.20 -16.70
CA ILE A 372 11.25 -4.26 -16.10
C ILE A 372 10.71 -5.65 -16.44
N TYR A 373 11.54 -6.68 -16.25
CA TYR A 373 11.14 -8.07 -16.32
C TYR A 373 11.08 -8.71 -14.93
N LEU A 374 10.00 -9.39 -14.62
CA LEU A 374 9.87 -10.25 -13.44
C LEU A 374 9.55 -11.67 -13.85
N GLN A 375 10.47 -12.60 -13.59
CA GLN A 375 10.29 -14.02 -13.89
C GLN A 375 9.09 -14.62 -13.16
N ALA A 376 8.45 -15.60 -13.76
CA ALA A 376 7.41 -16.40 -13.15
C ALA A 376 7.93 -17.15 -11.90
N TYR A 377 7.12 -17.21 -10.84
CA TYR A 377 7.35 -18.12 -9.71
C TYR A 377 7.01 -19.55 -10.12
N ASN A 378 5.77 -19.73 -10.55
CA ASN A 378 5.24 -21.01 -11.04
C ASN A 378 4.30 -20.74 -12.21
N PHE A 379 4.77 -21.03 -13.43
CA PHE A 379 4.03 -20.76 -14.66
C PHE A 379 2.67 -21.47 -14.76
N LYS A 380 2.45 -22.55 -13.99
CA LYS A 380 1.17 -23.28 -13.96
C LYS A 380 0.13 -22.60 -13.06
N ILE A 381 0.59 -21.77 -12.13
CA ILE A 381 -0.25 -21.20 -11.05
C ILE A 381 -0.32 -19.67 -11.15
N ASP A 382 0.75 -19.01 -11.61
CA ASP A 382 0.87 -17.55 -11.59
C ASP A 382 -0.24 -16.82 -12.38
N ASP A 383 -0.91 -17.52 -13.31
CA ASP A 383 -2.04 -17.02 -14.09
C ASP A 383 -1.70 -15.70 -14.85
N GLY A 384 -0.43 -15.57 -15.22
CA GLY A 384 0.10 -14.45 -15.98
C GLY A 384 -0.24 -14.53 -17.47
N ARG A 385 0.22 -13.53 -18.26
CA ARG A 385 0.03 -13.54 -19.72
C ARG A 385 0.94 -14.52 -20.45
N ASP A 386 2.06 -14.88 -19.88
CA ASP A 386 3.02 -15.83 -20.46
C ASP A 386 3.68 -16.69 -19.36
N PRO A 387 4.25 -17.85 -19.76
CA PRO A 387 4.80 -18.79 -18.78
C PRO A 387 6.14 -18.36 -18.18
N PHE A 388 6.85 -17.38 -18.77
CA PHE A 388 8.21 -17.04 -18.34
C PHE A 388 8.24 -15.90 -17.33
N PHE A 389 7.26 -14.98 -17.41
CA PHE A 389 7.27 -13.74 -16.66
C PHE A 389 5.91 -13.45 -16.02
N ARG A 390 5.93 -13.01 -14.77
CA ARG A 390 4.76 -12.40 -14.12
C ARG A 390 4.45 -11.03 -14.71
N THR A 391 5.49 -10.30 -15.10
CA THR A 391 5.35 -9.10 -15.92
C THR A 391 6.51 -8.93 -16.90
N ARG A 392 6.22 -8.27 -18.02
CA ARG A 392 7.15 -7.77 -19.03
C ARG A 392 7.08 -6.25 -19.04
N PRO A 393 8.12 -5.56 -19.57
CA PRO A 393 8.13 -4.10 -19.60
C PRO A 393 6.85 -3.51 -20.22
N GLY A 394 6.22 -2.61 -19.48
CA GLY A 394 4.94 -2.04 -19.90
C GLY A 394 4.44 -0.88 -19.03
N SER A 395 3.25 -0.42 -19.38
CA SER A 395 2.46 0.52 -18.58
C SER A 395 1.00 0.10 -18.56
N VAL A 396 0.28 0.53 -17.52
CA VAL A 396 -1.16 0.32 -17.37
C VAL A 396 -1.85 1.64 -17.06
N ILE A 397 -3.05 1.82 -17.58
CA ILE A 397 -4.01 2.86 -17.17
C ILE A 397 -5.31 2.20 -16.72
N ILE A 398 -5.86 2.67 -15.61
CA ILE A 398 -7.23 2.42 -15.17
C ILE A 398 -7.98 3.76 -15.26
N ASP A 399 -9.10 3.78 -16.01
CA ASP A 399 -9.90 5.00 -16.26
C ASP A 399 -11.39 4.63 -16.20
N GLY A 400 -12.03 4.98 -15.09
CA GLY A 400 -13.36 4.48 -14.75
C GLY A 400 -13.38 2.95 -14.66
N ASP A 401 -14.27 2.32 -15.41
CA ASP A 401 -14.40 0.84 -15.45
C ASP A 401 -13.40 0.16 -16.42
N TRP A 402 -12.58 0.93 -17.14
CA TRP A 402 -11.70 0.41 -18.17
C TRP A 402 -10.26 0.32 -17.73
N LYS A 403 -9.60 -0.78 -18.09
CA LYS A 403 -8.18 -0.99 -17.85
C LYS A 403 -7.48 -1.40 -19.14
N LEU A 404 -6.38 -0.68 -19.47
CA LEU A 404 -5.58 -0.96 -20.64
C LEU A 404 -4.13 -1.23 -20.21
N HIS A 405 -3.57 -2.32 -20.71
CA HIS A 405 -2.15 -2.65 -20.64
C HIS A 405 -1.49 -2.37 -21.97
N GLN A 406 -0.30 -1.77 -21.97
CA GLN A 406 0.60 -1.67 -23.10
C GLN A 406 1.95 -2.26 -22.77
N TYR A 407 2.39 -3.27 -23.52
CA TYR A 407 3.69 -3.92 -23.38
C TYR A 407 4.67 -3.42 -24.42
N PHE A 408 5.91 -3.10 -24.00
CA PHE A 408 6.86 -2.38 -24.87
C PHE A 408 7.61 -3.27 -25.86
N GLU A 409 7.71 -4.59 -25.64
CA GLU A 409 8.44 -5.51 -26.50
C GLU A 409 7.96 -5.52 -27.97
N ASN A 410 6.68 -5.40 -28.19
CA ASN A 410 6.02 -5.47 -29.49
C ASN A 410 4.77 -4.58 -29.58
N ASN A 411 4.62 -3.64 -28.66
CA ASN A 411 3.47 -2.74 -28.54
C ASN A 411 2.12 -3.47 -28.40
N GLU A 412 2.12 -4.69 -27.88
CA GLU A 412 0.88 -5.40 -27.58
C GLU A 412 0.02 -4.65 -26.57
N ILE A 413 -1.28 -4.68 -26.82
CA ILE A 413 -2.28 -4.02 -26.00
C ILE A 413 -3.31 -5.04 -25.53
N GLU A 414 -3.71 -4.93 -24.28
CA GLU A 414 -4.87 -5.63 -23.74
C GLU A 414 -5.84 -4.60 -23.16
N LEU A 415 -7.14 -4.80 -23.38
CA LEU A 415 -8.20 -3.95 -22.89
C LEU A 415 -9.25 -4.78 -22.13
N TYR A 416 -9.60 -4.35 -20.93
CA TYR A 416 -10.58 -5.02 -20.07
C TYR A 416 -11.61 -4.03 -19.53
N ASN A 417 -12.85 -4.51 -19.29
CA ASN A 417 -13.86 -3.77 -18.56
C ASN A 417 -14.03 -4.39 -17.17
N LEU A 418 -13.47 -3.76 -16.14
CA LEU A 418 -13.43 -4.28 -14.77
C LEU A 418 -14.81 -4.38 -14.11
N LYS A 419 -15.83 -3.69 -14.61
CA LYS A 419 -17.19 -3.79 -14.09
C LYS A 419 -17.84 -5.12 -14.46
N THR A 420 -17.57 -5.65 -15.64
CA THR A 420 -18.16 -6.87 -16.17
C THR A 420 -17.19 -8.05 -16.15
N ASP A 421 -15.88 -7.76 -16.09
CA ASP A 421 -14.80 -8.76 -16.11
C ASP A 421 -13.68 -8.34 -15.15
N LEU A 422 -13.95 -8.43 -13.85
CA LEU A 422 -12.96 -8.11 -12.81
C LEU A 422 -11.74 -9.05 -12.85
N GLY A 423 -11.91 -10.23 -13.44
CA GLY A 423 -10.88 -11.25 -13.62
C GLY A 423 -10.00 -11.05 -14.84
N GLU A 424 -10.23 -10.04 -15.66
CA GLU A 424 -9.43 -9.73 -16.86
C GLU A 424 -9.24 -10.96 -17.78
N ARG A 425 -10.37 -11.65 -18.11
CA ARG A 425 -10.37 -12.87 -18.91
C ARG A 425 -10.68 -12.62 -20.38
N ASN A 426 -11.42 -11.55 -20.68
CA ASN A 426 -11.90 -11.25 -22.02
C ASN A 426 -11.21 -9.98 -22.54
N ASN A 427 -10.18 -10.16 -23.38
CA ASN A 427 -9.50 -9.04 -24.01
C ASN A 427 -10.41 -8.39 -25.08
N LEU A 428 -10.77 -7.12 -24.88
CA LEU A 428 -11.70 -6.35 -25.71
C LEU A 428 -10.99 -5.43 -26.71
N VAL A 429 -9.69 -5.59 -26.95
CA VAL A 429 -8.88 -4.70 -27.80
C VAL A 429 -9.44 -4.55 -29.21
N ASP A 430 -9.91 -5.63 -29.82
CA ASP A 430 -10.47 -5.63 -31.17
C ASP A 430 -11.94 -5.18 -31.21
N VAL A 431 -12.64 -5.23 -30.06
CA VAL A 431 -14.07 -4.89 -29.94
C VAL A 431 -14.29 -3.39 -29.71
N HIS A 432 -13.35 -2.72 -29.03
CA HIS A 432 -13.46 -1.31 -28.66
C HIS A 432 -12.25 -0.47 -29.07
N PRO A 433 -11.94 -0.36 -30.39
CA PRO A 433 -10.75 0.35 -30.89
C PRO A 433 -10.73 1.85 -30.51
N GLU A 434 -11.89 2.50 -30.42
CA GLU A 434 -12.01 3.89 -29.99
C GLU A 434 -11.60 4.08 -28.53
N LYS A 435 -12.01 3.16 -27.65
CA LYS A 435 -11.61 3.16 -26.25
C LYS A 435 -10.12 2.94 -26.10
N VAL A 436 -9.56 2.00 -26.88
CA VAL A 436 -8.10 1.75 -26.94
C VAL A 436 -7.38 3.04 -27.32
N ALA A 437 -7.78 3.71 -28.41
CA ALA A 437 -7.15 4.94 -28.87
C ALA A 437 -7.18 6.05 -27.79
N ALA A 438 -8.34 6.23 -27.14
CA ALA A 438 -8.52 7.23 -26.09
C ALA A 438 -7.63 6.96 -24.87
N LEU A 439 -7.59 5.71 -24.37
CA LEU A 439 -6.78 5.35 -23.20
C LEU A 439 -5.27 5.39 -23.51
N LEU A 440 -4.86 4.95 -24.71
CA LEU A 440 -3.47 5.07 -25.15
C LEU A 440 -3.01 6.52 -25.23
N LYS A 441 -3.87 7.42 -25.70
CA LYS A 441 -3.57 8.86 -25.74
C LYS A 441 -3.31 9.39 -24.32
N LYS A 442 -4.19 9.08 -23.35
CA LYS A 442 -4.01 9.46 -21.94
C LYS A 442 -2.71 8.88 -21.38
N LEU A 443 -2.47 7.59 -21.60
CA LEU A 443 -1.28 6.90 -21.09
C LEU A 443 0.02 7.47 -21.67
N LYS A 444 0.04 7.81 -22.95
CA LYS A 444 1.20 8.45 -23.61
C LYS A 444 1.44 9.86 -23.07
N SER A 445 0.38 10.67 -22.92
CA SER A 445 0.49 12.01 -22.35
C SER A 445 1.06 11.99 -20.95
N TRP A 446 0.53 11.11 -20.08
CA TRP A 446 1.05 10.94 -18.72
C TRP A 446 2.52 10.53 -18.70
N ARG A 447 2.94 9.56 -19.53
CA ARG A 447 4.37 9.17 -19.61
C ARG A 447 5.27 10.32 -20.03
N THR A 448 4.83 11.13 -20.98
CA THR A 448 5.58 12.31 -21.42
C THR A 448 5.70 13.34 -20.29
N GLU A 449 4.61 13.61 -19.59
CA GLU A 449 4.55 14.56 -18.47
C GLU A 449 5.53 14.22 -17.36
N ILE A 450 5.61 12.94 -16.98
CA ILE A 450 6.47 12.49 -15.88
C ILE A 450 7.85 11.97 -16.33
N ASN A 451 8.18 12.11 -17.63
CA ASN A 451 9.41 11.58 -18.23
C ASN A 451 9.62 10.08 -17.95
N ALA A 452 8.57 9.27 -18.07
CA ALA A 452 8.63 7.84 -17.81
C ALA A 452 9.51 7.12 -18.87
N PRO A 453 10.60 6.44 -18.48
CA PRO A 453 11.54 5.85 -19.43
C PRO A 453 10.96 4.60 -20.08
N ILE A 454 10.99 4.54 -21.40
CA ILE A 454 10.56 3.37 -22.18
C ILE A 454 11.80 2.63 -22.69
N PRO A 455 11.96 1.33 -22.35
CA PRO A 455 13.06 0.54 -22.88
C PRO A 455 12.84 0.24 -24.37
N THR A 456 13.80 0.62 -25.20
CA THR A 456 13.73 0.46 -26.67
C THR A 456 14.90 -0.34 -27.24
N GLU A 457 15.97 -0.52 -26.46
CA GLU A 457 17.16 -1.25 -26.86
C GLU A 457 16.88 -2.75 -26.96
N LEU A 458 17.18 -3.35 -28.14
CA LEU A 458 17.02 -4.78 -28.33
C LEU A 458 18.10 -5.56 -27.57
N ASN A 459 17.70 -6.66 -26.96
CA ASN A 459 18.63 -7.54 -26.28
C ASN A 459 19.34 -8.47 -27.30
N PRO A 460 20.64 -8.36 -27.54
CA PRO A 460 21.36 -9.16 -28.53
C PRO A 460 21.41 -10.66 -28.20
N LYS A 461 21.09 -11.03 -26.96
CA LYS A 461 21.06 -12.42 -26.49
C LYS A 461 19.66 -13.06 -26.61
N TYR A 462 18.68 -12.31 -27.12
CA TYR A 462 17.32 -12.83 -27.29
C TYR A 462 17.26 -13.92 -28.36
N GLU A 463 16.64 -15.04 -28.01
CA GLU A 463 16.38 -16.15 -28.92
C GLU A 463 14.88 -16.46 -28.96
N ALA A 464 14.20 -16.17 -30.07
CA ALA A 464 12.74 -16.23 -30.18
C ALA A 464 12.15 -17.62 -29.82
N ASN A 465 12.87 -18.69 -30.14
CA ASN A 465 12.40 -20.08 -29.90
C ASN A 465 13.02 -20.71 -28.66
N PHE A 466 13.73 -19.93 -27.83
CA PHE A 466 14.35 -20.48 -26.64
C PHE A 466 13.32 -20.78 -25.54
N VAL A 467 13.33 -22.02 -25.06
CA VAL A 467 12.52 -22.45 -23.91
C VAL A 467 13.44 -22.88 -22.79
N PRO A 468 13.42 -22.19 -21.63
CA PRO A 468 14.24 -22.54 -20.48
C PRO A 468 13.96 -23.99 -20.01
N LYS A 469 14.99 -24.70 -19.53
CA LYS A 469 14.89 -26.13 -19.14
C LYS A 469 13.71 -26.40 -18.17
N LYS A 470 13.45 -25.52 -17.21
CA LYS A 470 12.35 -25.67 -16.23
C LYS A 470 10.94 -25.66 -16.86
N PHE A 471 10.82 -25.18 -18.10
CA PHE A 471 9.54 -25.11 -18.84
C PHE A 471 9.45 -26.14 -19.97
N LYS A 472 10.52 -26.91 -20.24
CA LYS A 472 10.45 -28.02 -21.19
C LYS A 472 9.55 -29.09 -20.58
N LYS A 473 8.52 -29.52 -21.33
CA LYS A 473 7.72 -30.67 -20.93
C LYS A 473 8.68 -31.86 -20.79
N LYS A 474 8.64 -32.57 -19.65
CA LYS A 474 9.24 -33.90 -19.51
C LYS A 474 8.49 -34.87 -20.36
#